data_25075619b15551979008e4b460fca73e
#
_entry.id   25075619b15551979008e4b460fca73e
#
_cell.length_a   1.000
_cell.length_b   1.000
_cell.length_c   1.000
_cell.angle_alpha   90.00
_cell.angle_beta   90.00
_cell.angle_gamma   90.00
#
_symmetry.space_group_name_H-M   'P 1'
#
loop_
_entity.id
_entity.type
_entity.pdbx_description
1 polymer ?
#
loop_
_entity_poly.entity_id
_entity_poly.type
_entity_poly.pdbx_seq_one_letter_code
_entity_poly.pdbx_strand_id
1 'polypeptide(L)'
;MSRAHTTSGRFTVTSWDEKVIADIDGESTEINGVSYPKRGFSRADTTYAYSGDIEGTGIVAYLISYNPGFAPTSGFERFEGSIDGHDGSLVFQHVGDHDEQTVRATLHIVEGMGTGGLEGMTGEATVELAGHSDDGYDITLNYDL
;
A
#
# COMPACT_ATOMS: atom_id res chain seq x y z
N MET A 1 10.13 19.62 7.48
CA MET A 1 9.17 20.65 7.05
C MET A 1 7.78 20.03 7.03
N SER A 2 6.80 20.66 7.68
CA SER A 2 5.44 20.14 7.68
C SER A 2 4.75 20.46 6.36
N ARG A 3 3.88 19.55 5.93
CA ARG A 3 3.04 19.76 4.76
C ARG A 3 1.87 20.68 5.09
N ALA A 4 1.35 21.37 4.09
CA ALA A 4 0.29 22.36 4.28
C ALA A 4 -1.07 21.72 4.61
N HIS A 5 -1.31 20.49 4.17
CA HIS A 5 -2.58 19.81 4.32
C HIS A 5 -2.40 18.42 4.91
N THR A 6 -3.36 18.02 5.75
CA THR A 6 -3.46 16.67 6.29
C THR A 6 -4.87 16.16 6.04
N THR A 7 -4.98 14.99 5.46
CA THR A 7 -6.26 14.36 5.21
C THR A 7 -6.19 12.89 5.58
N SER A 8 -7.32 12.27 5.80
CA SER A 8 -7.36 10.85 6.14
C SER A 8 -8.51 10.16 5.44
N GLY A 9 -8.35 8.86 5.32
CA GLY A 9 -9.36 8.00 4.75
C GLY A 9 -9.14 6.59 5.23
N ARG A 10 -9.82 5.66 4.59
CA ARG A 10 -9.74 4.24 4.89
C ARG A 10 -9.75 3.48 3.60
N PHE A 11 -8.98 2.39 3.53
CA PHE A 11 -9.03 1.52 2.36
C PHE A 11 -9.21 0.07 2.77
N THR A 12 -9.85 -0.68 1.87
CA THR A 12 -9.97 -2.12 1.98
C THR A 12 -9.31 -2.77 0.79
N VAL A 13 -8.81 -3.98 0.98
CA VAL A 13 -8.24 -4.80 -0.10
C VAL A 13 -9.40 -5.50 -0.79
N THR A 14 -9.60 -5.23 -2.08
CA THR A 14 -10.71 -5.82 -2.85
C THR A 14 -10.28 -7.01 -3.69
N SER A 15 -8.98 -7.14 -3.97
CA SER A 15 -8.42 -8.34 -4.60
C SER A 15 -6.96 -8.50 -4.21
N TRP A 16 -6.50 -9.74 -4.20
CA TRP A 16 -5.11 -10.08 -3.86
C TRP A 16 -4.71 -11.31 -4.65
N ASP A 17 -3.69 -11.19 -5.48
CA ASP A 17 -3.12 -12.30 -6.24
C ASP A 17 -1.62 -12.32 -6.01
N GLU A 18 -1.16 -13.26 -5.20
CA GLU A 18 0.25 -13.36 -4.82
C GLU A 18 0.86 -14.61 -5.41
N LYS A 19 2.05 -14.47 -5.99
CA LYS A 19 2.85 -15.56 -6.55
C LYS A 19 4.24 -15.53 -5.97
N VAL A 20 4.68 -16.68 -5.45
CA VAL A 20 6.06 -16.84 -4.99
C VAL A 20 6.98 -16.80 -6.20
N ILE A 21 7.98 -15.91 -6.16
CA ILE A 21 8.99 -15.78 -7.21
C ILE A 21 10.24 -16.58 -6.83
N ALA A 22 10.63 -16.47 -5.57
CA ALA A 22 11.82 -17.19 -5.06
C ALA A 22 11.53 -17.73 -3.68
N ASP A 23 11.80 -19.02 -3.51
CA ASP A 23 11.73 -19.71 -2.22
C ASP A 23 13.13 -20.27 -1.96
N ILE A 24 13.87 -19.65 -1.03
CA ILE A 24 15.29 -19.93 -0.83
C ILE A 24 15.52 -21.31 -0.27
N ASP A 25 14.65 -21.76 0.63
CA ASP A 25 14.82 -23.03 1.33
C ASP A 25 14.00 -24.18 0.74
N GLY A 26 13.06 -23.88 -0.15
CA GLY A 26 12.07 -24.84 -0.60
C GLY A 26 11.10 -25.26 0.49
N GLU A 27 10.98 -24.46 1.56
CA GLU A 27 10.13 -24.72 2.71
C GLU A 27 9.03 -23.68 2.77
N SER A 28 7.89 -23.96 2.16
CA SER A 28 6.76 -23.03 2.22
C SER A 28 5.88 -23.29 3.42
N THR A 29 5.24 -22.23 3.91
CA THR A 29 4.21 -22.31 4.96
C THR A 29 2.87 -21.97 4.33
N GLU A 30 1.87 -22.80 4.59
CA GLU A 30 0.53 -22.56 4.09
C GLU A 30 -0.29 -21.80 5.14
N ILE A 31 -0.89 -20.69 4.71
CA ILE A 31 -1.77 -19.87 5.56
C ILE A 31 -3.04 -19.61 4.75
N ASN A 32 -4.18 -20.07 5.25
CA ASN A 32 -5.50 -19.91 4.60
C ASN A 32 -5.50 -20.38 3.14
N GLY A 33 -4.82 -21.52 2.86
CA GLY A 33 -4.78 -22.12 1.54
C GLY A 33 -3.76 -21.48 0.58
N VAL A 34 -2.99 -20.50 1.03
CA VAL A 34 -1.95 -19.84 0.24
C VAL A 34 -0.58 -20.22 0.78
N SER A 35 0.32 -20.64 -0.10
CA SER A 35 1.69 -20.99 0.27
C SER A 35 2.59 -19.79 0.23
N TYR A 36 3.34 -19.57 1.31
CA TYR A 36 4.31 -18.49 1.42
C TYR A 36 5.69 -19.07 1.70
N PRO A 37 6.77 -18.49 1.15
CA PRO A 37 8.10 -18.95 1.47
C PRO A 37 8.46 -18.59 2.91
N LYS A 38 9.26 -19.43 3.55
CA LYS A 38 9.82 -19.11 4.86
C LYS A 38 10.90 -18.03 4.74
N ARG A 39 11.73 -18.14 3.72
CA ARG A 39 12.67 -17.10 3.27
C ARG A 39 12.56 -16.99 1.75
N GLY A 40 12.32 -15.80 1.26
CA GLY A 40 12.17 -15.61 -0.17
C GLY A 40 11.39 -14.34 -0.48
N PHE A 41 10.83 -14.26 -1.66
CA PHE A 41 9.99 -13.13 -2.02
C PHE A 41 8.93 -13.54 -3.03
N SER A 42 7.86 -12.77 -3.02
CA SER A 42 6.74 -12.94 -3.93
C SER A 42 6.33 -11.63 -4.56
N ARG A 43 5.53 -11.73 -5.62
CA ARG A 43 4.86 -10.60 -6.25
C ARG A 43 3.37 -10.70 -5.91
N ALA A 44 2.79 -9.59 -5.48
CA ALA A 44 1.36 -9.50 -5.24
C ALA A 44 0.75 -8.39 -6.09
N ASP A 45 -0.26 -8.74 -6.87
CA ASP A 45 -1.08 -7.78 -7.60
C ASP A 45 -2.37 -7.61 -6.80
N THR A 46 -2.68 -6.37 -6.41
CA THR A 46 -3.80 -6.10 -5.52
C THR A 46 -4.57 -4.85 -5.93
N THR A 47 -5.81 -4.77 -5.51
CA THR A 47 -6.63 -3.58 -5.69
C THR A 47 -7.20 -3.14 -4.36
N TYR A 48 -7.32 -1.81 -4.20
CA TYR A 48 -7.85 -1.17 -3.01
C TYR A 48 -9.08 -0.35 -3.34
N ALA A 49 -10.01 -0.28 -2.40
CA ALA A 49 -11.11 0.67 -2.42
C ALA A 49 -10.95 1.64 -1.26
N TYR A 50 -10.91 2.92 -1.58
CA TYR A 50 -10.75 4.00 -0.61
C TYR A 50 -12.07 4.68 -0.30
N SER A 51 -12.25 5.10 0.95
CA SER A 51 -13.41 5.87 1.39
C SER A 51 -13.01 6.96 2.37
N GLY A 52 -13.86 7.96 2.53
CA GLY A 52 -13.59 9.12 3.36
C GLY A 52 -13.16 10.31 2.52
N ASP A 53 -12.26 11.14 3.06
CA ASP A 53 -11.72 12.30 2.34
C ASP A 53 -10.74 11.89 1.24
N ILE A 54 -10.29 10.63 1.26
CA ILE A 54 -9.58 9.98 0.16
C ILE A 54 -10.54 8.91 -0.36
N GLU A 55 -11.06 9.11 -1.56
CA GLU A 55 -12.07 8.22 -2.13
C GLU A 55 -11.68 7.80 -3.54
N GLY A 56 -11.79 6.52 -3.84
CA GLY A 56 -11.46 6.01 -5.17
C GLY A 56 -10.93 4.59 -5.12
N THR A 57 -10.09 4.27 -6.09
CA THR A 57 -9.52 2.95 -6.24
C THR A 57 -8.00 3.02 -6.40
N GLY A 58 -7.31 1.97 -5.97
CA GLY A 58 -5.88 1.81 -6.17
C GLY A 58 -5.59 0.48 -6.83
N ILE A 59 -4.65 0.49 -7.78
CA ILE A 59 -4.10 -0.71 -8.40
C ILE A 59 -2.64 -0.78 -8.00
N VAL A 60 -2.26 -1.85 -7.33
CA VAL A 60 -0.95 -1.96 -6.68
C VAL A 60 -0.20 -3.19 -7.15
N ALA A 61 1.08 -3.02 -7.41
CA ALA A 61 2.01 -4.12 -7.62
C ALA A 61 3.05 -4.10 -6.50
N TYR A 62 3.06 -5.16 -5.69
CA TYR A 62 4.00 -5.31 -4.59
C TYR A 62 5.05 -6.36 -4.87
N LEU A 63 6.23 -6.13 -4.31
CA LEU A 63 7.23 -7.15 -4.08
C LEU A 63 7.33 -7.33 -2.56
N ILE A 64 7.06 -8.53 -2.08
CA ILE A 64 7.00 -8.84 -0.65
C ILE A 64 8.11 -9.81 -0.32
N SER A 65 8.99 -9.40 0.59
CA SER A 65 10.06 -10.24 1.09
C SER A 65 9.61 -10.94 2.36
N TYR A 66 9.89 -12.22 2.47
CA TYR A 66 9.58 -13.01 3.66
C TYR A 66 10.87 -13.44 4.34
N ASN A 67 10.92 -13.24 5.65
CA ASN A 67 12.04 -13.59 6.50
C ASN A 67 11.54 -13.74 7.93
N PRO A 68 12.06 -14.66 8.73
CA PRO A 68 11.64 -14.75 10.13
C PRO A 68 11.83 -13.42 10.85
N GLY A 69 10.75 -12.92 11.45
CA GLY A 69 10.74 -11.69 12.23
C GLY A 69 10.23 -10.46 11.51
N PHE A 70 10.51 -10.30 10.21
CA PHE A 70 9.94 -9.18 9.46
C PHE A 70 9.94 -9.46 7.95
N ALA A 71 9.09 -8.73 7.24
CA ALA A 71 8.96 -8.88 5.80
C ALA A 71 8.90 -7.50 5.14
N PRO A 72 10.03 -6.99 4.62
CA PRO A 72 10.03 -5.73 3.88
C PRO A 72 9.22 -5.85 2.60
N THR A 73 8.48 -4.78 2.28
CA THR A 73 7.59 -4.71 1.13
C THR A 73 7.86 -3.42 0.37
N SER A 74 7.87 -3.49 -0.96
CA SER A 74 7.92 -2.30 -1.79
C SER A 74 7.03 -2.47 -3.01
N GLY A 75 6.63 -1.35 -3.63
CA GLY A 75 5.80 -1.40 -4.81
C GLY A 75 5.30 -0.04 -5.24
N PHE A 76 4.46 -0.05 -6.26
CA PHE A 76 3.83 1.16 -6.79
C PHE A 76 2.34 0.97 -6.87
N GLU A 77 1.61 2.05 -6.62
CA GLU A 77 0.15 2.08 -6.67
C GLU A 77 -0.29 3.24 -7.55
N ARG A 78 -1.18 2.95 -8.50
CA ARG A 78 -1.91 4.01 -9.20
C ARG A 78 -3.23 4.23 -8.49
N PHE A 79 -3.37 5.39 -7.86
CA PHE A 79 -4.60 5.85 -7.26
C PHE A 79 -5.40 6.66 -8.26
N GLU A 80 -6.70 6.40 -8.35
CA GLU A 80 -7.62 7.17 -9.18
C GLU A 80 -8.86 7.47 -8.36
N GLY A 81 -9.19 8.74 -8.21
CA GLY A 81 -10.34 9.17 -7.42
C GLY A 81 -10.23 10.61 -6.97
N SER A 82 -10.58 10.86 -5.72
CA SER A 82 -10.67 12.19 -5.14
C SER A 82 -9.92 12.27 -3.82
N ILE A 83 -9.15 13.33 -3.63
CA ILE A 83 -8.52 13.67 -2.35
C ILE A 83 -8.94 15.08 -1.97
N ASP A 84 -9.66 15.21 -0.86
CA ASP A 84 -10.20 16.50 -0.37
C ASP A 84 -10.99 17.25 -1.45
N GLY A 85 -11.75 16.52 -2.29
CA GLY A 85 -12.55 17.10 -3.35
C GLY A 85 -11.81 17.37 -4.66
N HIS A 86 -10.51 17.08 -4.74
CA HIS A 86 -9.72 17.21 -5.96
C HIS A 86 -9.71 15.88 -6.72
N ASP A 87 -10.31 15.84 -7.89
CA ASP A 87 -10.43 14.64 -8.71
C ASP A 87 -9.25 14.46 -9.64
N GLY A 88 -8.73 13.24 -9.74
CA GLY A 88 -7.65 12.92 -10.64
C GLY A 88 -7.02 11.58 -10.32
N SER A 89 -5.77 11.42 -10.71
CA SER A 89 -4.99 10.24 -10.39
C SER A 89 -3.58 10.62 -9.97
N LEU A 90 -2.92 9.73 -9.25
CA LEU A 90 -1.51 9.87 -8.90
C LEU A 90 -0.90 8.50 -8.67
N VAL A 91 0.41 8.48 -8.48
CA VAL A 91 1.14 7.25 -8.18
C VAL A 91 1.80 7.38 -6.82
N PHE A 92 1.60 6.38 -5.97
CA PHE A 92 2.31 6.23 -4.72
C PHE A 92 3.42 5.19 -4.87
N GLN A 93 4.55 5.44 -4.26
CA GLN A 93 5.56 4.42 -4.01
C GLN A 93 5.38 3.90 -2.60
N HIS A 94 5.15 2.61 -2.47
CA HIS A 94 4.99 1.94 -1.19
C HIS A 94 6.34 1.45 -0.67
N VAL A 95 6.65 1.78 0.56
CA VAL A 95 7.80 1.24 1.29
C VAL A 95 7.29 0.84 2.67
N GLY A 96 7.41 -0.43 3.00
CA GLY A 96 6.88 -0.89 4.27
C GLY A 96 7.49 -2.18 4.74
N ASP A 97 6.99 -2.64 5.86
CA ASP A 97 7.28 -3.97 6.40
C ASP A 97 6.07 -4.49 7.16
N HIS A 98 6.09 -5.79 7.40
CA HIS A 98 5.12 -6.40 8.30
C HIS A 98 5.79 -7.54 9.06
N ASP A 99 5.30 -7.78 10.26
CA ASP A 99 5.63 -8.96 11.05
C ASP A 99 4.33 -9.67 11.42
N GLU A 100 4.38 -10.58 12.37
CA GLU A 100 3.19 -11.32 12.79
C GLU A 100 2.14 -10.43 13.46
N GLN A 101 2.51 -9.23 13.90
CA GLN A 101 1.69 -8.37 14.74
C GLN A 101 1.37 -7.02 14.13
N THR A 102 2.19 -6.49 13.23
CA THR A 102 2.08 -5.11 12.76
C THR A 102 2.30 -5.00 11.26
N VAL A 103 1.49 -4.18 10.62
CA VAL A 103 1.67 -3.74 9.22
C VAL A 103 2.02 -2.26 9.27
N ARG A 104 3.14 -1.87 8.66
CA ARG A 104 3.57 -0.48 8.56
C ARG A 104 3.97 -0.17 7.14
N ALA A 105 3.50 0.94 6.63
CA ALA A 105 3.86 1.40 5.29
C ALA A 105 3.90 2.91 5.22
N THR A 106 4.84 3.41 4.42
CA THR A 106 4.88 4.80 4.00
C THR A 106 4.66 4.83 2.50
N LEU A 107 3.73 5.68 2.06
CA LEU A 107 3.40 5.85 0.66
C LEU A 107 3.88 7.23 0.24
N HIS A 108 4.84 7.28 -0.67
CA HIS A 108 5.37 8.55 -1.19
C HIS A 108 4.69 8.88 -2.51
N ILE A 109 4.15 10.08 -2.65
CA ILE A 109 3.64 10.54 -3.94
C ILE A 109 4.81 10.70 -4.90
N VAL A 110 4.74 10.02 -6.03
CA VAL A 110 5.78 10.14 -7.08
C VAL A 110 5.49 11.39 -7.89
N GLU A 111 6.38 12.37 -7.80
CA GLU A 111 6.22 13.64 -8.48
C GLU A 111 6.18 13.46 -9.99
N GLY A 112 5.33 14.24 -10.67
CA GLY A 112 5.24 14.24 -12.12
C GLY A 112 4.29 13.20 -12.69
N MET A 113 3.61 12.42 -11.85
CA MET A 113 2.66 11.39 -12.30
C MET A 113 1.22 11.69 -11.91
N GLY A 114 0.95 12.86 -11.36
CA GLY A 114 -0.41 13.30 -11.05
C GLY A 114 -1.15 13.80 -12.27
N THR A 115 -2.46 13.60 -12.28
CA THR A 115 -3.34 14.08 -13.36
C THR A 115 -4.57 14.78 -12.79
N GLY A 116 -5.21 15.61 -13.62
CA GLY A 116 -6.43 16.30 -13.23
C GLY A 116 -6.21 17.23 -12.04
N GLY A 117 -7.11 17.19 -11.07
CA GLY A 117 -7.00 17.98 -9.85
C GLY A 117 -5.89 17.55 -8.90
N LEU A 118 -5.21 16.44 -9.17
CA LEU A 118 -4.09 15.94 -8.38
C LEU A 118 -2.73 16.20 -9.02
N GLU A 119 -2.71 16.84 -10.18
CA GLU A 119 -1.48 17.25 -10.84
C GLU A 119 -0.68 18.21 -9.93
N GLY A 120 0.60 17.92 -9.76
CA GLY A 120 1.48 18.74 -8.93
C GLY A 120 1.43 18.42 -7.44
N MET A 121 0.57 17.50 -7.00
CA MET A 121 0.52 17.12 -5.59
C MET A 121 1.81 16.42 -5.16
N THR A 122 2.33 16.80 -4.00
CA THR A 122 3.48 16.16 -3.37
C THR A 122 3.12 15.78 -1.94
N GLY A 123 3.77 14.77 -1.40
CA GLY A 123 3.52 14.39 -0.02
C GLY A 123 3.78 12.92 0.25
N GLU A 124 3.38 12.52 1.45
CA GLU A 124 3.52 11.15 1.91
C GLU A 124 2.34 10.75 2.79
N ALA A 125 1.98 9.48 2.70
CA ALA A 125 0.96 8.89 3.55
C ALA A 125 1.57 7.82 4.45
N THR A 126 0.96 7.59 5.60
CA THR A 126 1.36 6.55 6.53
C THR A 126 0.19 5.63 6.82
N VAL A 127 0.50 4.33 6.91
CA VAL A 127 -0.43 3.28 7.31
C VAL A 127 0.25 2.47 8.39
N GLU A 128 -0.41 2.35 9.55
CA GLU A 128 0.09 1.50 10.63
C GLU A 128 -1.09 0.80 11.28
N LEU A 129 -0.99 -0.51 11.43
CA LEU A 129 -2.04 -1.32 12.01
C LEU A 129 -1.44 -2.54 12.71
N ALA A 130 -1.95 -2.86 13.88
CA ALA A 130 -1.60 -4.09 14.61
C ALA A 130 -2.33 -5.27 13.96
N GLY A 131 -1.62 -6.01 13.10
CA GLY A 131 -2.17 -7.18 12.40
C GLY A 131 -2.93 -6.83 11.12
N HIS A 132 -3.59 -7.83 10.56
CA HIS A 132 -4.43 -7.69 9.38
C HIS A 132 -5.88 -7.45 9.78
N SER A 133 -6.62 -6.66 9.00
CA SER A 133 -8.00 -6.33 9.29
C SER A 133 -8.87 -6.46 8.04
N ASP A 134 -10.00 -7.17 8.17
CA ASP A 134 -11.02 -7.24 7.12
C ASP A 134 -11.84 -5.95 7.02
N ASP A 135 -11.84 -5.14 8.08
CA ASP A 135 -12.54 -3.85 8.12
C ASP A 135 -11.78 -2.73 7.41
N GLY A 136 -10.56 -3.01 6.98
CA GLY A 136 -9.73 -2.06 6.25
C GLY A 136 -8.65 -1.42 7.11
N TYR A 137 -7.97 -0.46 6.50
CA TYR A 137 -6.81 0.20 7.08
C TYR A 137 -7.00 1.70 7.02
N ASP A 138 -6.69 2.38 8.11
CA ASP A 138 -6.68 3.83 8.14
C ASP A 138 -5.42 4.35 7.45
N ILE A 139 -5.57 5.42 6.69
CA ILE A 139 -4.48 6.07 5.99
C ILE A 139 -4.53 7.58 6.28
N THR A 140 -3.39 8.16 6.57
CA THR A 140 -3.24 9.60 6.78
C THR A 140 -2.26 10.13 5.74
N LEU A 141 -2.69 11.14 4.99
CA LEU A 141 -1.90 11.77 3.94
C LEU A 141 -1.56 13.20 4.34
N ASN A 142 -0.29 13.53 4.30
CA ASN A 142 0.21 14.90 4.45
C ASN A 142 0.71 15.34 3.09
N TYR A 143 0.16 16.43 2.56
CA TYR A 143 0.44 16.82 1.19
C TYR A 143 0.50 18.34 1.00
N ASP A 144 1.10 18.72 -0.12
CA ASP A 144 1.04 20.08 -0.69
C ASP A 144 0.46 19.99 -2.10
N LEU A 145 -0.27 21.01 -2.47
CA LEU A 145 -0.87 21.10 -3.80
C LEU A 145 -0.80 22.52 -4.34
#